data_4914b96244a9f74a040ebb7cec02ca55
#
_entry.id   4914b96244a9f74a040ebb7cec02ca55
#
_cell.length_a   1.000
_cell.length_b   1.000
_cell.length_c   1.000
_cell.angle_alpha   90.00
_cell.angle_beta   90.00
_cell.angle_gamma   90.00
#
_symmetry.space_group_name_H-M   'P 1'
#
loop_
_entity.id
_entity.type
_entity.pdbx_description
1 polymer ?
#
loop_
_entity_poly.entity_id
_entity_poly.type
_entity_poly.pdbx_seq_one_letter_code
_entity_poly.pdbx_strand_id
1 'polypeptide(L)'
;MIVPRTSREAILSKLRAKVATRAPIFIASAGSGLVAKLLEKAGVDCINTFSGARLRANGMGTMAMMWPILDSNQQTLDYTEQDILPALSGDAFVCACLNANDPLKDMRTVLERLRSMGVMSVSNIGPSISYVDKDSNLYKVLVQSGITFENEVEMLALAKKMEMVTIALAFDMADSLQVVEQARPDIFCFHAGTTRGGLVGYDSGEGIEETARRTEEVFAAVRAIGPDTILVCHGAAMETPQDTQYMLDHTSGHGFWTGSSTERLPIERAVLEAAREFASLKFRDVPPGDA
;
A
#
# COMPACT_ATOMS: atom_id res chain seq x y z
N MET A 1 -7.43 -9.21 22.77
CA MET A 1 -7.04 -7.84 23.23
C MET A 1 -7.63 -6.89 22.22
N ILE A 2 -8.50 -5.95 22.63
CA ILE A 2 -9.09 -4.97 21.70
C ILE A 2 -7.99 -3.96 21.40
N VAL A 3 -7.60 -3.84 20.12
CA VAL A 3 -6.66 -2.78 19.67
C VAL A 3 -7.26 -1.44 20.09
N PRO A 4 -6.52 -0.53 20.76
CA PRO A 4 -7.04 0.78 21.09
C PRO A 4 -7.53 1.48 19.83
N ARG A 5 -8.78 1.91 19.83
CA ARG A 5 -9.34 2.67 18.70
C ARG A 5 -8.67 4.03 18.65
N THR A 6 -7.67 4.17 17.78
CA THR A 6 -6.99 5.44 17.55
C THR A 6 -7.93 6.33 16.72
N SER A 7 -8.22 7.54 17.19
CA SER A 7 -9.07 8.47 16.43
C SER A 7 -8.36 9.03 15.21
N ARG A 8 -9.12 9.48 14.21
CA ARG A 8 -8.57 10.22 13.05
C ARG A 8 -7.67 11.37 13.49
N GLU A 9 -8.11 12.15 14.48
CA GLU A 9 -7.36 13.29 14.99
C GLU A 9 -5.99 12.88 15.59
N ALA A 10 -5.95 11.81 16.38
CA ALA A 10 -4.71 11.30 16.97
C ALA A 10 -3.73 10.82 15.90
N ILE A 11 -4.21 10.11 14.87
CA ILE A 11 -3.38 9.68 13.73
C ILE A 11 -2.79 10.90 13.03
N LEU A 12 -3.62 11.86 12.64
CA LEU A 12 -3.16 13.04 11.91
C LEU A 12 -2.22 13.93 12.74
N SER A 13 -2.46 14.05 14.05
CA SER A 13 -1.57 14.78 14.96
C SER A 13 -0.17 14.15 14.98
N LYS A 14 -0.09 12.81 15.09
CA LYS A 14 1.19 12.07 15.05
C LYS A 14 1.91 12.29 13.70
N LEU A 15 1.21 12.17 12.58
CA LEU A 15 1.81 12.33 11.26
C LEU A 15 2.29 13.77 11.01
N ARG A 16 1.50 14.77 11.39
CA ARG A 16 1.88 16.19 11.26
C ARG A 16 3.08 16.54 12.14
N ALA A 17 3.20 15.96 13.32
CA ALA A 17 4.38 16.11 14.18
C ALA A 17 5.65 15.58 13.49
N LYS A 18 5.57 14.45 12.79
CA LYS A 18 6.69 13.92 11.99
C LYS A 18 7.04 14.86 10.84
N VAL A 19 6.05 15.36 10.09
CA VAL A 19 6.26 16.35 9.02
C VAL A 19 6.97 17.60 9.56
N ALA A 20 6.50 18.13 10.69
CA ALA A 20 7.08 19.33 11.32
C ALA A 20 8.54 19.14 11.77
N THR A 21 8.91 17.92 12.17
CA THR A 21 10.29 17.58 12.57
C THR A 21 11.12 17.02 11.43
N ARG A 22 10.61 16.98 10.19
CA ARG A 22 11.23 16.38 9.02
C ARG A 22 11.57 14.88 9.18
N ALA A 23 10.85 14.18 10.06
CA ALA A 23 10.93 12.74 10.17
C ALA A 23 10.01 12.11 9.11
N PRO A 24 10.51 11.20 8.26
CA PRO A 24 9.69 10.64 7.19
C PRO A 24 8.56 9.77 7.76
N ILE A 25 7.38 9.87 7.15
CA ILE A 25 6.26 8.98 7.40
C ILE A 25 6.53 7.67 6.68
N PHE A 26 6.41 6.56 7.38
CA PHE A 26 6.64 5.23 6.83
C PHE A 26 5.33 4.42 6.79
N ILE A 27 4.81 4.19 5.58
CA ILE A 27 3.68 3.30 5.30
C ILE A 27 4.24 2.00 4.72
N ALA A 28 3.76 0.85 5.18
CA ALA A 28 4.16 -0.43 4.63
C ALA A 28 2.98 -1.38 4.46
N SER A 29 2.96 -2.12 3.35
CA SER A 29 1.94 -3.13 3.10
C SER A 29 2.30 -4.46 3.78
N ALA A 30 1.31 -5.14 4.36
CA ALA A 30 1.47 -6.48 4.93
C ALA A 30 0.36 -7.43 4.45
N GLY A 31 0.74 -8.56 3.89
CA GLY A 31 -0.18 -9.65 3.47
C GLY A 31 -0.36 -10.74 4.53
N SER A 32 0.34 -10.64 5.66
CA SER A 32 0.24 -11.60 6.77
C SER A 32 0.51 -10.93 8.12
N GLY A 33 -0.02 -11.53 9.19
CA GLY A 33 0.20 -11.06 10.56
C GLY A 33 1.67 -11.09 10.99
N LEU A 34 2.45 -12.06 10.50
CA LEU A 34 3.89 -12.12 10.79
C LEU A 34 4.61 -10.89 10.25
N VAL A 35 4.35 -10.54 8.99
CA VAL A 35 4.96 -9.34 8.36
C VAL A 35 4.50 -8.08 9.07
N ALA A 36 3.20 -7.93 9.34
CA ALA A 36 2.66 -6.78 10.06
C ALA A 36 3.34 -6.56 11.42
N LYS A 37 3.50 -7.63 12.20
CA LYS A 37 4.19 -7.60 13.49
C LYS A 37 5.66 -7.17 13.38
N LEU A 38 6.36 -7.63 12.36
CA LEU A 38 7.77 -7.24 12.14
C LEU A 38 7.89 -5.78 11.71
N LEU A 39 7.01 -5.33 10.81
CA LEU A 39 6.95 -3.93 10.37
C LEU A 39 6.63 -2.98 11.52
N GLU A 40 5.66 -3.32 12.37
CA GLU A 40 5.35 -2.52 13.56
C GLU A 40 6.56 -2.42 14.51
N LYS A 41 7.26 -3.54 14.76
CA LYS A 41 8.50 -3.54 15.57
C LYS A 41 9.61 -2.71 14.95
N ALA A 42 9.64 -2.58 13.63
CA ALA A 42 10.59 -1.74 12.91
C ALA A 42 10.23 -0.24 12.93
N GLY A 43 9.09 0.14 13.52
CA GLY A 43 8.67 1.53 13.67
C GLY A 43 7.87 2.10 12.49
N VAL A 44 7.17 1.25 11.73
CA VAL A 44 6.25 1.68 10.68
C VAL A 44 5.08 2.46 11.29
N ASP A 45 4.69 3.57 10.69
CA ASP A 45 3.57 4.39 11.17
C ASP A 45 2.22 3.79 10.77
N CYS A 46 2.14 3.22 9.58
CA CYS A 46 0.91 2.67 9.00
C CYS A 46 1.13 1.29 8.40
N ILE A 47 0.33 0.32 8.82
CA ILE A 47 0.22 -0.99 8.17
C ILE A 47 -0.92 -0.94 7.16
N ASN A 48 -0.59 -1.12 5.90
CA ASN A 48 -1.56 -1.11 4.83
C ASN A 48 -1.98 -2.54 4.46
N THR A 49 -3.29 -2.75 4.30
CA THR A 49 -3.89 -4.05 3.94
C THR A 49 -4.69 -3.94 2.66
N PHE A 50 -4.48 -4.85 1.73
CA PHE A 50 -5.22 -4.95 0.47
C PHE A 50 -5.04 -6.32 -0.19
N SER A 51 -5.94 -6.70 -1.05
CA SER A 51 -5.93 -8.01 -1.72
C SER A 51 -4.60 -8.33 -2.42
N GLY A 52 -3.95 -7.33 -3.03
CA GLY A 52 -2.65 -7.50 -3.67
C GLY A 52 -1.51 -7.87 -2.69
N ALA A 53 -1.54 -7.37 -1.45
CA ALA A 53 -0.59 -7.80 -0.40
C ALA A 53 -0.85 -9.26 -0.01
N ARG A 54 -2.11 -9.65 0.15
CA ARG A 54 -2.47 -11.05 0.44
C ARG A 54 -2.06 -11.99 -0.69
N LEU A 55 -2.26 -11.59 -1.95
CA LEU A 55 -1.79 -12.35 -3.11
C LEU A 55 -0.27 -12.55 -3.11
N ARG A 56 0.50 -11.50 -2.75
CA ARG A 56 1.96 -11.63 -2.58
C ARG A 56 2.34 -12.63 -1.51
N ALA A 57 1.68 -12.60 -0.36
CA ALA A 57 1.91 -13.57 0.72
C ALA A 57 1.61 -15.01 0.28
N ASN A 58 0.75 -15.19 -0.73
CA ASN A 58 0.45 -16.47 -1.36
C ASN A 58 1.36 -16.81 -2.56
N GLY A 59 2.42 -16.04 -2.79
CA GLY A 59 3.39 -16.29 -3.86
C GLY A 59 2.99 -15.76 -5.25
N MET A 60 1.94 -14.93 -5.34
CA MET A 60 1.48 -14.34 -6.59
C MET A 60 2.02 -12.91 -6.79
N GLY A 61 1.98 -12.41 -8.02
CA GLY A 61 2.25 -10.99 -8.31
C GLY A 61 1.13 -10.10 -7.77
N THR A 62 1.50 -8.91 -7.24
CA THR A 62 0.54 -7.93 -6.69
C THR A 62 -0.59 -7.60 -7.67
N MET A 63 -0.24 -7.42 -8.95
CA MET A 63 -1.19 -6.98 -9.98
C MET A 63 -2.21 -8.04 -10.39
N ALA A 64 -2.06 -9.29 -9.91
CA ALA A 64 -3.11 -10.30 -10.06
C ALA A 64 -4.44 -9.84 -9.42
N MET A 65 -4.40 -8.87 -8.47
CA MET A 65 -5.60 -8.27 -7.89
C MET A 65 -6.47 -7.51 -8.90
N MET A 66 -5.90 -7.07 -10.04
CA MET A 66 -6.66 -6.38 -11.10
C MET A 66 -7.56 -7.33 -11.89
N TRP A 67 -7.36 -8.64 -11.74
CA TRP A 67 -8.15 -9.66 -12.41
C TRP A 67 -9.26 -10.20 -11.50
N PRO A 68 -10.43 -10.55 -12.01
CA PRO A 68 -11.58 -10.97 -11.18
C PRO A 68 -11.43 -12.42 -10.65
N ILE A 69 -10.36 -12.68 -9.90
CA ILE A 69 -10.04 -13.99 -9.33
C ILE A 69 -10.50 -14.15 -7.87
N LEU A 70 -10.93 -13.05 -7.25
CA LEU A 70 -11.37 -13.02 -5.84
C LEU A 70 -12.27 -11.81 -5.56
N ASP A 71 -13.01 -11.87 -4.46
CA ASP A 71 -13.65 -10.70 -3.86
C ASP A 71 -12.62 -9.90 -3.08
N SER A 72 -12.11 -8.82 -3.72
CA SER A 72 -11.01 -8.01 -3.19
C SER A 72 -11.36 -7.35 -1.85
N ASN A 73 -12.58 -6.83 -1.71
CA ASN A 73 -13.03 -6.19 -0.49
C ASN A 73 -13.20 -7.19 0.64
N GLN A 74 -13.86 -8.32 0.38
CA GLN A 74 -14.07 -9.34 1.40
C GLN A 74 -12.74 -9.92 1.88
N GLN A 75 -11.82 -10.23 0.97
CA GLN A 75 -10.49 -10.72 1.34
C GLN A 75 -9.74 -9.70 2.21
N THR A 76 -9.78 -8.40 1.85
CA THR A 76 -9.13 -7.35 2.63
C THR A 76 -9.72 -7.26 4.05
N LEU A 77 -11.04 -7.29 4.18
CA LEU A 77 -11.70 -7.27 5.48
C LEU A 77 -11.32 -8.48 6.34
N ASP A 78 -11.43 -9.68 5.78
CA ASP A 78 -11.24 -10.93 6.53
C ASP A 78 -9.81 -11.07 7.06
N TYR A 79 -8.79 -10.90 6.22
CA TYR A 79 -7.42 -11.06 6.73
C TYR A 79 -6.97 -9.87 7.58
N THR A 80 -7.53 -8.67 7.38
CA THR A 80 -7.29 -7.56 8.29
C THR A 80 -7.79 -7.90 9.69
N GLU A 81 -9.01 -8.43 9.81
CA GLU A 81 -9.60 -8.81 11.09
C GLU A 81 -8.92 -10.02 11.74
N GLN A 82 -8.62 -11.06 10.94
CA GLN A 82 -8.18 -12.35 11.44
C GLN A 82 -6.65 -12.46 11.61
N ASP A 83 -5.88 -11.83 10.72
CA ASP A 83 -4.43 -11.99 10.69
C ASP A 83 -3.68 -10.74 11.17
N ILE A 84 -4.10 -9.54 10.72
CA ILE A 84 -3.33 -8.30 10.93
C ILE A 84 -3.60 -7.71 12.31
N LEU A 85 -4.85 -7.40 12.63
CA LEU A 85 -5.19 -6.75 13.89
C LEU A 85 -4.76 -7.54 15.14
N PRO A 86 -4.87 -8.88 15.18
CA PRO A 86 -4.39 -9.66 16.31
C PRO A 86 -2.86 -9.70 16.46
N ALA A 87 -2.12 -9.44 15.37
CA ALA A 87 -0.66 -9.45 15.37
C ALA A 87 -0.03 -8.14 15.88
N LEU A 88 -0.80 -7.04 15.87
CA LEU A 88 -0.35 -5.71 16.25
C LEU A 88 -0.57 -5.46 17.75
N SER A 89 0.37 -4.79 18.38
CA SER A 89 0.33 -4.45 19.81
C SER A 89 0.88 -3.06 20.15
N GLY A 90 1.38 -2.35 19.13
CA GLY A 90 2.01 -1.03 19.25
C GLY A 90 1.12 0.09 18.69
N ASP A 91 1.77 1.13 18.16
CA ASP A 91 1.15 2.39 17.77
C ASP A 91 0.90 2.54 16.27
N ALA A 92 1.23 1.54 15.46
CA ALA A 92 0.96 1.58 14.03
C ALA A 92 -0.55 1.54 13.78
N PHE A 93 -1.06 2.48 12.99
CA PHE A 93 -2.45 2.41 12.57
C PHE A 93 -2.60 1.54 11.32
N VAL A 94 -3.80 0.97 11.13
CA VAL A 94 -4.11 0.14 9.96
C VAL A 94 -4.89 0.97 8.95
N CYS A 95 -4.45 0.91 7.69
CA CYS A 95 -5.16 1.45 6.53
C CYS A 95 -5.65 0.29 5.65
N ALA A 96 -6.96 0.12 5.53
CA ALA A 96 -7.54 -0.86 4.62
C ALA A 96 -7.77 -0.25 3.23
N CYS A 97 -7.28 -0.93 2.20
CA CYS A 97 -7.48 -0.47 0.83
C CYS A 97 -8.59 -1.23 0.14
N LEU A 98 -9.51 -0.48 -0.44
CA LEU A 98 -10.77 -0.98 -0.96
C LEU A 98 -10.86 -0.84 -2.48
N ASN A 99 -11.58 -1.76 -3.09
CA ASN A 99 -12.11 -1.62 -4.44
C ASN A 99 -13.43 -0.83 -4.38
N ALA A 100 -13.37 0.46 -4.67
CA ALA A 100 -14.55 1.32 -4.67
C ALA A 100 -15.53 1.00 -5.83
N ASN A 101 -15.05 0.30 -6.84
CA ASN A 101 -15.82 -0.08 -8.03
C ASN A 101 -16.53 -1.44 -7.89
N ASP A 102 -16.63 -2.00 -6.69
CA ASP A 102 -17.35 -3.25 -6.44
C ASP A 102 -18.87 -3.02 -6.50
N PRO A 103 -19.57 -3.48 -7.54
CA PRO A 103 -20.99 -3.21 -7.71
C PRO A 103 -21.88 -4.02 -6.76
N LEU A 104 -21.29 -4.99 -6.04
CA LEU A 104 -22.01 -5.88 -5.12
C LEU A 104 -21.96 -5.40 -3.68
N LYS A 105 -21.24 -4.31 -3.41
CA LYS A 105 -21.04 -3.80 -2.05
C LYS A 105 -21.41 -2.33 -1.91
N ASP A 106 -22.17 -2.03 -0.88
CA ASP A 106 -22.36 -0.65 -0.43
C ASP A 106 -21.11 -0.20 0.34
N MET A 107 -20.39 0.78 -0.19
CA MET A 107 -19.14 1.28 0.41
C MET A 107 -19.38 1.86 1.81
N ARG A 108 -20.53 2.43 2.12
CA ARG A 108 -20.85 2.89 3.47
C ARG A 108 -20.82 1.74 4.47
N THR A 109 -21.47 0.64 4.13
CA THR A 109 -21.49 -0.57 4.97
C THR A 109 -20.08 -1.15 5.17
N VAL A 110 -19.27 -1.17 4.11
CA VAL A 110 -17.86 -1.62 4.20
C VAL A 110 -17.04 -0.73 5.13
N LEU A 111 -17.18 0.59 5.01
CA LEU A 111 -16.49 1.56 5.87
C LEU A 111 -16.95 1.47 7.34
N GLU A 112 -18.24 1.26 7.58
CA GLU A 112 -18.80 1.03 8.93
C GLU A 112 -18.22 -0.23 9.57
N ARG A 113 -18.08 -1.32 8.81
CA ARG A 113 -17.44 -2.56 9.27
C ARG A 113 -15.98 -2.30 9.66
N LEU A 114 -15.20 -1.62 8.83
CA LEU A 114 -13.81 -1.25 9.15
C LEU A 114 -13.72 -0.45 10.45
N ARG A 115 -14.56 0.56 10.60
CA ARG A 115 -14.60 1.36 11.84
C ARG A 115 -14.96 0.51 13.06
N SER A 116 -15.89 -0.44 12.92
CA SER A 116 -16.27 -1.34 14.03
C SER A 116 -15.12 -2.25 14.47
N MET A 117 -14.21 -2.60 13.54
CA MET A 117 -12.97 -3.34 13.82
C MET A 117 -11.87 -2.45 14.43
N GLY A 118 -12.04 -1.13 14.47
CA GLY A 118 -11.03 -0.17 14.94
C GLY A 118 -10.10 0.33 13.83
N VAL A 119 -10.36 0.00 12.57
CA VAL A 119 -9.61 0.50 11.42
C VAL A 119 -10.14 1.88 11.03
N MET A 120 -9.33 2.91 11.26
CA MET A 120 -9.71 4.31 11.08
C MET A 120 -9.05 4.96 9.87
N SER A 121 -8.46 4.18 8.97
CA SER A 121 -7.87 4.69 7.73
C SER A 121 -8.24 3.81 6.54
N VAL A 122 -8.43 4.45 5.39
CA VAL A 122 -8.82 3.79 4.14
C VAL A 122 -8.09 4.41 2.95
N SER A 123 -7.86 3.59 1.92
CA SER A 123 -7.30 4.00 0.63
C SER A 123 -8.05 3.35 -0.53
N ASN A 124 -7.91 3.91 -1.73
CA ASN A 124 -8.54 3.42 -2.96
C ASN A 124 -7.68 2.41 -3.74
N ILE A 125 -6.55 1.91 -3.21
CA ILE A 125 -5.73 0.90 -3.89
C ILE A 125 -6.22 -0.54 -3.61
N GLY A 126 -7.55 -0.78 -3.75
CA GLY A 126 -8.08 -2.11 -4.05
C GLY A 126 -7.60 -2.51 -5.46
N PRO A 127 -8.33 -3.03 -6.39
CA PRO A 127 -8.15 -2.72 -7.82
C PRO A 127 -8.54 -1.26 -8.07
N SER A 128 -7.65 -0.50 -8.76
CA SER A 128 -7.92 0.90 -9.14
C SER A 128 -7.92 1.04 -10.66
N ILE A 129 -8.93 1.70 -11.21
CA ILE A 129 -9.00 1.96 -12.64
C ILE A 129 -7.92 2.97 -13.11
N SER A 130 -7.41 3.79 -12.21
CA SER A 130 -6.31 4.73 -12.49
C SER A 130 -5.03 4.03 -12.99
N TYR A 131 -4.87 2.73 -12.74
CA TYR A 131 -3.76 1.92 -13.27
C TYR A 131 -3.95 1.52 -14.75
N VAL A 132 -5.17 1.61 -15.27
CA VAL A 132 -5.48 1.17 -16.63
C VAL A 132 -5.22 2.31 -17.60
N ASP A 133 -4.47 2.04 -18.65
CA ASP A 133 -4.19 3.01 -19.72
C ASP A 133 -5.49 3.58 -20.28
N LYS A 134 -5.68 4.89 -20.14
CA LYS A 134 -6.90 5.63 -20.52
C LYS A 134 -7.18 5.62 -22.02
N ASP A 135 -6.16 5.43 -22.84
CA ASP A 135 -6.31 5.33 -24.31
C ASP A 135 -6.74 3.92 -24.75
N SER A 136 -6.60 2.93 -23.87
CA SER A 136 -6.94 1.54 -24.17
C SER A 136 -8.46 1.32 -24.35
N ASN A 137 -8.82 0.32 -25.18
CA ASN A 137 -10.22 -0.11 -25.30
C ASN A 137 -10.74 -0.69 -23.99
N LEU A 138 -9.86 -1.32 -23.18
CA LEU A 138 -10.24 -1.87 -21.88
C LEU A 138 -10.75 -0.77 -20.94
N TYR A 139 -10.01 0.34 -20.82
CA TYR A 139 -10.43 1.48 -20.01
C TYR A 139 -11.81 1.99 -20.43
N LYS A 140 -12.00 2.24 -21.72
CA LYS A 140 -13.25 2.77 -22.28
C LYS A 140 -14.45 1.88 -21.98
N VAL A 141 -14.29 0.57 -22.10
CA VAL A 141 -15.35 -0.41 -21.80
C VAL A 141 -15.61 -0.49 -20.30
N LEU A 142 -14.58 -0.43 -19.45
CA LEU A 142 -14.74 -0.41 -18.00
C LEU A 142 -15.53 0.81 -17.55
N VAL A 143 -15.20 2.00 -18.05
CA VAL A 143 -15.93 3.24 -17.77
C VAL A 143 -17.40 3.15 -18.20
N GLN A 144 -17.67 2.64 -19.41
CA GLN A 144 -19.05 2.42 -19.86
C GLN A 144 -19.83 1.41 -19.00
N SER A 145 -19.11 0.53 -18.31
CA SER A 145 -19.69 -0.45 -17.38
C SER A 145 -19.84 0.10 -15.94
N GLY A 146 -19.57 1.38 -15.73
CA GLY A 146 -19.69 2.03 -14.43
C GLY A 146 -18.47 1.86 -13.50
N ILE A 147 -17.35 1.33 -14.00
CA ILE A 147 -16.09 1.25 -13.28
C ILE A 147 -15.31 2.52 -13.58
N THR A 148 -15.30 3.46 -12.64
CA THR A 148 -14.78 4.81 -12.85
C THR A 148 -13.88 5.27 -11.70
N PHE A 149 -13.04 6.25 -11.96
CA PHE A 149 -12.22 6.86 -10.91
C PHE A 149 -13.07 7.75 -9.98
N GLU A 150 -14.18 8.27 -10.46
CA GLU A 150 -15.16 8.99 -9.66
C GLU A 150 -15.66 8.16 -8.47
N ASN A 151 -15.93 6.87 -8.65
CA ASN A 151 -16.32 5.98 -7.54
C ASN A 151 -15.24 5.90 -6.45
N GLU A 152 -13.97 5.92 -6.83
CA GLU A 152 -12.84 5.94 -5.89
C GLU A 152 -12.78 7.28 -5.12
N VAL A 153 -12.98 8.39 -5.82
CA VAL A 153 -13.06 9.74 -5.23
C VAL A 153 -14.24 9.84 -4.26
N GLU A 154 -15.42 9.37 -4.66
CA GLU A 154 -16.62 9.39 -3.82
C GLU A 154 -16.47 8.54 -2.56
N MET A 155 -15.87 7.35 -2.66
CA MET A 155 -15.57 6.51 -1.50
C MET A 155 -14.65 7.22 -0.50
N LEU A 156 -13.58 7.87 -0.99
CA LEU A 156 -12.66 8.62 -0.12
C LEU A 156 -13.36 9.84 0.52
N ALA A 157 -14.16 10.58 -0.24
CA ALA A 157 -14.95 11.68 0.29
C ALA A 157 -15.97 11.22 1.34
N LEU A 158 -16.60 10.05 1.15
CA LEU A 158 -17.49 9.43 2.12
C LEU A 158 -16.73 9.02 3.39
N ALA A 159 -15.59 8.35 3.25
CA ALA A 159 -14.76 7.95 4.38
C ALA A 159 -14.33 9.16 5.24
N LYS A 160 -13.95 10.26 4.60
CA LYS A 160 -13.60 11.51 5.29
C LYS A 160 -14.79 12.09 6.07
N LYS A 161 -16.00 12.08 5.48
CA LYS A 161 -17.23 12.47 6.20
C LYS A 161 -17.55 11.55 7.39
N MET A 162 -17.08 10.31 7.33
CA MET A 162 -17.21 9.34 8.41
C MET A 162 -16.07 9.41 9.43
N GLU A 163 -15.28 10.49 9.43
CA GLU A 163 -14.14 10.72 10.34
C GLU A 163 -13.07 9.62 10.27
N MET A 164 -12.81 9.11 9.06
CA MET A 164 -11.67 8.23 8.78
C MET A 164 -10.51 9.03 8.15
N VAL A 165 -9.27 8.61 8.39
CA VAL A 165 -8.10 9.09 7.66
C VAL A 165 -8.14 8.56 6.24
N THR A 166 -7.97 9.42 5.26
CA THR A 166 -8.03 9.05 3.85
C THR A 166 -6.66 9.14 3.19
N ILE A 167 -6.25 8.07 2.54
CA ILE A 167 -5.03 7.99 1.74
C ILE A 167 -5.46 7.81 0.28
N ALA A 168 -5.38 8.86 -0.50
CA ALA A 168 -5.66 8.78 -1.93
C ALA A 168 -4.44 8.31 -2.69
N LEU A 169 -4.66 7.50 -3.72
CA LEU A 169 -3.65 7.01 -4.61
C LEU A 169 -4.09 7.20 -6.06
N ALA A 170 -3.16 7.66 -6.90
CA ALA A 170 -3.37 7.80 -8.35
C ALA A 170 -2.07 7.49 -9.11
N PHE A 171 -2.23 7.13 -10.39
CA PHE A 171 -1.13 6.70 -11.26
C PHE A 171 -0.76 7.73 -12.32
N ASP A 172 -1.58 8.76 -12.51
CA ASP A 172 -1.34 9.83 -13.47
C ASP A 172 -1.69 11.22 -12.90
N MET A 173 -1.33 12.27 -13.62
CA MET A 173 -1.54 13.66 -13.22
C MET A 173 -3.02 14.01 -13.11
N ALA A 174 -3.85 13.59 -14.06
CA ALA A 174 -5.26 13.98 -14.10
C ALA A 174 -6.04 13.42 -12.91
N ASP A 175 -5.87 12.11 -12.62
CA ASP A 175 -6.49 11.46 -11.47
C ASP A 175 -5.93 12.00 -10.14
N SER A 176 -4.64 12.35 -10.11
CA SER A 176 -4.02 12.97 -8.94
C SER A 176 -4.69 14.30 -8.58
N LEU A 177 -4.90 15.16 -9.57
CA LEU A 177 -5.57 16.44 -9.37
C LEU A 177 -7.04 16.25 -9.02
N GLN A 178 -7.76 15.36 -9.74
CA GLN A 178 -9.17 15.09 -9.49
C GLN A 178 -9.41 14.63 -8.04
N VAL A 179 -8.67 13.64 -7.55
CA VAL A 179 -8.89 13.10 -6.21
C VAL A 179 -8.55 14.12 -5.12
N VAL A 180 -7.51 14.93 -5.32
CA VAL A 180 -7.13 15.94 -4.33
C VAL A 180 -8.13 17.09 -4.30
N GLU A 181 -8.60 17.56 -5.45
CA GLU A 181 -9.59 18.62 -5.53
C GLU A 181 -10.95 18.22 -4.93
N GLN A 182 -11.43 17.00 -5.27
CA GLN A 182 -12.80 16.59 -4.95
C GLN A 182 -12.91 15.86 -3.61
N ALA A 183 -12.00 14.93 -3.29
CA ALA A 183 -12.02 14.20 -2.02
C ALA A 183 -11.23 14.88 -0.90
N ARG A 184 -10.28 15.76 -1.23
CA ARG A 184 -9.39 16.44 -0.27
C ARG A 184 -8.79 15.48 0.74
N PRO A 185 -8.05 14.44 0.29
CA PRO A 185 -7.52 13.42 1.17
C PRO A 185 -6.53 13.99 2.18
N ASP A 186 -6.36 13.29 3.32
CA ASP A 186 -5.39 13.67 4.33
C ASP A 186 -3.96 13.37 3.87
N ILE A 187 -3.80 12.28 3.13
CA ILE A 187 -2.54 11.82 2.54
C ILE A 187 -2.78 11.55 1.05
N PHE A 188 -1.87 11.97 0.23
CA PHE A 188 -1.83 11.64 -1.19
C PHE A 188 -0.56 10.88 -1.52
N CYS A 189 -0.70 9.77 -2.24
CA CYS A 189 0.38 8.92 -2.70
C CYS A 189 0.38 8.86 -4.23
N PHE A 190 1.42 9.38 -4.87
CA PHE A 190 1.62 9.13 -6.28
C PHE A 190 2.24 7.73 -6.46
N HIS A 191 1.54 6.87 -7.20
CA HIS A 191 2.04 5.54 -7.53
C HIS A 191 2.79 5.57 -8.85
N ALA A 192 4.11 5.69 -8.79
CA ALA A 192 4.95 5.84 -9.98
C ALA A 192 4.99 4.59 -10.88
N GLY A 193 4.63 3.42 -10.34
CA GLY A 193 4.62 2.13 -11.04
C GLY A 193 4.81 0.95 -10.09
N THR A 194 4.71 -0.27 -10.57
CA THR A 194 4.95 -1.48 -9.77
C THR A 194 6.44 -1.64 -9.45
N THR A 195 6.74 -2.09 -8.21
CA THR A 195 8.13 -2.35 -7.79
C THR A 195 8.71 -3.50 -8.60
N ARG A 196 9.89 -3.30 -9.17
CA ARG A 196 10.66 -4.31 -9.91
C ARG A 196 11.35 -5.28 -8.94
N GLY A 197 12.12 -6.23 -9.47
CA GLY A 197 12.96 -7.17 -8.71
C GLY A 197 12.23 -8.39 -8.15
N GLY A 198 13.01 -9.39 -7.72
CA GLY A 198 12.53 -10.67 -7.19
C GLY A 198 11.90 -11.57 -8.26
N LEU A 199 11.16 -12.61 -7.78
CA LEU A 199 10.61 -13.67 -8.65
C LEU A 199 9.44 -13.19 -9.54
N VAL A 200 8.69 -12.19 -9.11
CA VAL A 200 7.43 -11.73 -9.75
C VAL A 200 7.35 -10.19 -9.90
N GLY A 201 8.49 -9.51 -9.88
CA GLY A 201 8.55 -8.07 -10.14
C GLY A 201 8.39 -7.75 -11.62
N TYR A 202 7.95 -6.52 -11.92
CA TYR A 202 7.89 -5.99 -13.28
C TYR A 202 8.85 -4.82 -13.43
N ASP A 203 9.78 -4.92 -14.36
CA ASP A 203 10.75 -3.85 -14.66
C ASP A 203 10.23 -3.05 -15.86
N SER A 204 9.84 -1.80 -15.62
CA SER A 204 9.45 -0.86 -16.67
C SER A 204 10.65 -0.23 -17.41
N GLY A 205 11.88 -0.46 -16.92
CA GLY A 205 13.08 0.19 -17.41
C GLY A 205 13.28 1.64 -16.93
N GLU A 206 12.35 2.16 -16.13
CA GLU A 206 12.44 3.53 -15.57
C GLU A 206 13.48 3.60 -14.44
N GLY A 207 14.40 4.56 -14.52
CA GLY A 207 15.40 4.83 -13.47
C GLY A 207 14.85 5.67 -12.32
N ILE A 208 15.63 5.73 -11.20
CA ILE A 208 15.21 6.44 -10.00
C ILE A 208 15.11 7.97 -10.21
N GLU A 209 15.99 8.54 -11.05
CA GLU A 209 15.96 9.97 -11.37
C GLU A 209 14.66 10.36 -12.08
N GLU A 210 14.24 9.58 -13.04
CA GLU A 210 13.00 9.81 -13.78
C GLU A 210 11.76 9.60 -12.89
N THR A 211 11.79 8.57 -12.04
CA THR A 211 10.75 8.33 -11.04
C THR A 211 10.61 9.52 -10.10
N ALA A 212 11.73 10.10 -9.63
CA ALA A 212 11.71 11.26 -8.74
C ALA A 212 11.19 12.52 -9.46
N ARG A 213 11.65 12.76 -10.69
CA ARG A 213 11.20 13.90 -11.50
C ARG A 213 9.69 13.89 -11.72
N ARG A 214 9.12 12.76 -12.17
CA ARG A 214 7.69 12.58 -12.37
C ARG A 214 6.89 12.73 -11.07
N THR A 215 7.41 12.18 -10.00
CA THR A 215 6.78 12.28 -8.67
C THR A 215 6.73 13.72 -8.20
N GLU A 216 7.83 14.49 -8.34
CA GLU A 216 7.86 15.90 -7.94
C GLU A 216 6.96 16.78 -8.81
N GLU A 217 6.85 16.53 -10.10
CA GLU A 217 5.90 17.23 -10.98
C GLU A 217 4.46 17.08 -10.48
N VAL A 218 4.06 15.86 -10.13
CA VAL A 218 2.73 15.61 -9.56
C VAL A 218 2.58 16.26 -8.18
N PHE A 219 3.59 16.14 -7.31
CA PHE A 219 3.54 16.74 -5.98
C PHE A 219 3.44 18.26 -6.02
N ALA A 220 4.15 18.92 -6.92
CA ALA A 220 4.05 20.36 -7.11
C ALA A 220 2.63 20.80 -7.52
N ALA A 221 2.02 20.07 -8.45
CA ALA A 221 0.65 20.33 -8.90
C ALA A 221 -0.39 20.06 -7.80
N VAL A 222 -0.26 18.94 -7.09
CA VAL A 222 -1.13 18.57 -5.95
C VAL A 222 -1.03 19.61 -4.83
N ARG A 223 0.17 20.08 -4.50
CA ARG A 223 0.37 21.11 -3.46
C ARG A 223 -0.28 22.44 -3.78
N ALA A 224 -0.36 22.79 -5.05
CA ALA A 224 -1.02 24.04 -5.49
C ALA A 224 -2.53 24.05 -5.17
N ILE A 225 -3.19 22.88 -5.14
CA ILE A 225 -4.63 22.75 -4.90
C ILE A 225 -4.97 22.18 -3.51
N GLY A 226 -4.04 21.46 -2.87
CA GLY A 226 -4.19 20.83 -1.56
C GLY A 226 -2.96 21.06 -0.68
N PRO A 227 -2.66 22.29 -0.22
CA PRO A 227 -1.42 22.62 0.48
C PRO A 227 -1.22 21.88 1.81
N ASP A 228 -2.30 21.44 2.44
CA ASP A 228 -2.27 20.72 3.71
C ASP A 228 -2.20 19.20 3.55
N THR A 229 -2.21 18.69 2.31
CA THR A 229 -2.16 17.27 2.01
C THR A 229 -0.75 16.72 2.25
N ILE A 230 -0.65 15.65 3.03
CA ILE A 230 0.62 14.94 3.24
C ILE A 230 0.96 14.16 1.98
N LEU A 231 2.17 14.32 1.45
CA LEU A 231 2.63 13.70 0.21
C LEU A 231 3.53 12.49 0.50
N VAL A 232 3.28 11.35 -0.17
CA VAL A 232 3.99 10.09 0.06
C VAL A 232 4.44 9.48 -1.26
N CYS A 233 5.75 9.13 -1.36
CA CYS A 233 6.33 8.48 -2.53
C CYS A 233 6.04 6.98 -2.54
N HIS A 234 5.82 6.38 -3.72
CA HIS A 234 5.61 4.94 -3.84
C HIS A 234 5.92 4.40 -5.24
N GLY A 235 6.51 3.20 -5.28
CA GLY A 235 6.54 2.36 -6.48
C GLY A 235 7.71 2.57 -7.42
N ALA A 236 7.60 2.03 -8.63
CA ALA A 236 8.60 2.03 -9.71
C ALA A 236 10.00 1.61 -9.24
N ALA A 237 11.01 2.48 -9.41
CA ALA A 237 12.41 2.22 -9.07
C ALA A 237 12.72 2.19 -7.57
N MET A 238 11.74 2.39 -6.67
CA MET A 238 11.95 2.37 -5.20
C MET A 238 12.02 0.92 -4.67
N GLU A 239 13.16 0.26 -4.85
CA GLU A 239 13.38 -1.12 -4.36
C GLU A 239 14.09 -1.18 -3.02
N THR A 240 15.06 -0.29 -2.80
CA THR A 240 15.99 -0.30 -1.68
C THR A 240 15.81 0.92 -0.77
N PRO A 241 16.36 0.89 0.45
CA PRO A 241 16.44 2.09 1.29
C PRO A 241 17.18 3.25 0.61
N GLN A 242 18.19 2.96 -0.21
CA GLN A 242 18.97 3.95 -0.95
C GLN A 242 18.10 4.66 -2.01
N ASP A 243 17.31 3.88 -2.76
CA ASP A 243 16.35 4.45 -3.73
C ASP A 243 15.32 5.31 -3.03
N THR A 244 14.82 4.84 -1.88
CA THR A 244 13.86 5.58 -1.06
C THR A 244 14.45 6.88 -0.53
N GLN A 245 15.72 6.85 -0.08
CA GLN A 245 16.42 8.07 0.35
C GLN A 245 16.56 9.05 -0.81
N TYR A 246 16.93 8.57 -2.01
CA TYR A 246 17.01 9.40 -3.21
C TYR A 246 15.67 10.13 -3.48
N MET A 247 14.53 9.42 -3.38
CA MET A 247 13.22 10.03 -3.55
C MET A 247 12.94 11.12 -2.50
N LEU A 248 13.28 10.88 -1.23
CA LEU A 248 13.11 11.87 -0.16
C LEU A 248 14.00 13.10 -0.34
N ASP A 249 15.18 12.94 -0.93
CA ASP A 249 16.13 14.03 -1.19
C ASP A 249 15.76 14.86 -2.43
N HIS A 250 15.04 14.26 -3.40
CA HIS A 250 14.74 14.87 -4.70
C HIS A 250 13.26 15.16 -4.95
N THR A 251 12.41 14.95 -3.95
CA THR A 251 10.99 15.30 -4.00
C THR A 251 10.58 16.07 -2.76
N SER A 252 9.44 16.69 -2.83
CA SER A 252 8.80 17.34 -1.69
C SER A 252 7.91 16.41 -0.87
N GLY A 253 8.14 15.10 -0.97
CA GLY A 253 7.44 14.09 -0.20
C GLY A 253 7.71 14.20 1.31
N HIS A 254 6.69 13.90 2.10
CA HIS A 254 6.76 13.86 3.57
C HIS A 254 7.03 12.44 4.09
N GLY A 255 7.11 11.46 3.20
CA GLY A 255 7.31 10.06 3.55
C GLY A 255 7.23 9.15 2.34
N PHE A 256 7.17 7.86 2.63
CA PHE A 256 7.18 6.82 1.61
C PHE A 256 6.30 5.63 1.99
N TRP A 257 5.87 4.92 0.96
CA TRP A 257 5.08 3.70 1.10
C TRP A 257 5.81 2.53 0.45
N THR A 258 6.04 1.47 1.19
CA THR A 258 6.65 0.23 0.70
C THR A 258 5.61 -0.88 0.56
N GLY A 259 5.78 -1.68 -0.47
CA GLY A 259 5.02 -2.92 -0.68
C GLY A 259 5.96 -4.10 -0.76
N SER A 260 6.33 -4.50 -1.99
CA SER A 260 7.26 -5.61 -2.22
C SER A 260 8.64 -5.42 -1.59
N SER A 261 9.11 -4.19 -1.47
CA SER A 261 10.45 -3.84 -0.95
C SER A 261 10.65 -4.30 0.50
N THR A 262 9.62 -4.23 1.35
CA THR A 262 9.69 -4.63 2.76
C THR A 262 8.98 -5.94 3.07
N GLU A 263 8.28 -6.53 2.12
CA GLU A 263 7.58 -7.81 2.29
C GLU A 263 8.19 -8.89 1.40
N ARG A 264 7.88 -8.89 0.11
CA ARG A 264 8.22 -9.98 -0.81
C ARG A 264 9.73 -10.15 -0.98
N LEU A 265 10.45 -9.10 -1.33
CA LEU A 265 11.89 -9.17 -1.63
C LEU A 265 12.75 -9.67 -0.46
N PRO A 266 12.56 -9.20 0.80
CA PRO A 266 13.28 -9.76 1.94
C PRO A 266 12.94 -11.22 2.20
N ILE A 267 11.66 -11.60 2.11
CA ILE A 267 11.21 -12.98 2.35
C ILE A 267 11.79 -13.94 1.32
N GLU A 268 11.72 -13.60 0.03
CA GLU A 268 12.31 -14.42 -1.05
C GLU A 268 13.80 -14.70 -0.79
N ARG A 269 14.57 -13.67 -0.44
CA ARG A 269 16.00 -13.80 -0.17
C ARG A 269 16.29 -14.66 1.06
N ALA A 270 15.70 -14.29 2.20
CA ALA A 270 15.98 -14.94 3.47
C ALA A 270 15.55 -16.41 3.50
N VAL A 271 14.37 -16.72 2.94
CA VAL A 271 13.87 -18.10 2.91
C VAL A 271 14.71 -18.97 1.96
N LEU A 272 15.06 -18.46 0.76
CA LEU A 272 15.90 -19.22 -0.17
C LEU A 272 17.31 -19.46 0.39
N GLU A 273 17.91 -18.48 1.03
CA GLU A 273 19.21 -18.59 1.66
C GLU A 273 19.21 -19.65 2.76
N ALA A 274 18.35 -19.50 3.75
CA ALA A 274 18.23 -20.46 4.85
C ALA A 274 17.89 -21.88 4.37
N ALA A 275 16.94 -22.02 3.44
CA ALA A 275 16.58 -23.33 2.91
C ALA A 275 17.72 -24.01 2.16
N ARG A 276 18.53 -23.27 1.41
CA ARG A 276 19.72 -23.83 0.72
C ARG A 276 20.78 -24.29 1.72
N GLU A 277 21.00 -23.54 2.82
CA GLU A 277 21.91 -23.96 3.87
C GLU A 277 21.46 -25.30 4.50
N PHE A 278 20.17 -25.43 4.88
CA PHE A 278 19.63 -26.70 5.37
C PHE A 278 19.72 -27.83 4.34
N ALA A 279 19.42 -27.56 3.08
CA ALA A 279 19.51 -28.55 2.00
C ALA A 279 20.93 -29.02 1.70
N SER A 280 21.94 -28.26 2.10
CA SER A 280 23.37 -28.62 1.92
C SER A 280 23.91 -29.54 2.99
N LEU A 281 23.16 -29.81 4.07
CA LEU A 281 23.62 -30.67 5.17
C LEU A 281 23.84 -32.11 4.69
N LYS A 282 24.89 -32.72 5.22
CA LYS A 282 25.26 -34.13 4.93
C LYS A 282 25.35 -34.90 6.23
N PHE A 283 25.06 -36.18 6.14
CA PHE A 283 25.38 -37.08 7.23
C PHE A 283 26.91 -37.14 7.44
N ARG A 284 27.32 -37.35 8.68
CA ARG A 284 28.71 -37.63 9.00
C ARG A 284 29.12 -38.92 8.27
N ASP A 285 30.27 -38.87 7.60
CA ASP A 285 30.87 -40.09 7.05
C ASP A 285 31.13 -41.08 8.20
N VAL A 286 30.34 -42.17 8.22
CA VAL A 286 30.59 -43.29 9.14
C VAL A 286 31.53 -44.23 8.42
N PRO A 287 32.70 -44.58 8.99
CA PRO A 287 33.57 -45.59 8.41
C PRO A 287 32.82 -46.90 8.20
N PRO A 288 33.03 -47.63 7.09
CA PRO A 288 32.40 -48.91 6.89
C PRO A 288 32.86 -49.87 8.01
N GLY A 289 31.97 -50.17 8.95
CA GLY A 289 32.20 -51.04 10.08
C GLY A 289 31.48 -50.71 11.40
N ASP A 290 30.92 -49.49 11.53
CA ASP A 290 30.22 -49.05 12.76
C ASP A 290 28.69 -48.86 12.56
N ALA A 291 28.08 -49.58 11.63
CA ALA A 291 26.63 -49.58 11.40
C ALA A 291 25.97 -50.89 11.91
#